data_87be8727d36187be031b43d4959cd261
#
_entry.id   87be8727d36187be031b43d4959cd261
#
_cell.length_a   1.000
_cell.length_b   1.000
_cell.length_c   1.000
_cell.angle_alpha   90.00
_cell.angle_beta   90.00
_cell.angle_gamma   90.00
#
_symmetry.space_group_name_H-M   'P 1'
#
loop_
_entity.id
_entity.type
_entity.pdbx_description
1 polymer ?
#
loop_
_entity_poly.entity_id
_entity_poly.type
_entity_poly.pdbx_seq_one_letter_code
_entity_poly.pdbx_strand_id
1 'polypeptide(L)'
;MATALLVLVLAQGAQCSPEATALMKAASERAAVFDLAGALQRMQAAVKSGCTEAMLPVLYLRGWIAARDAYRVGGSPESLRPVLQSIATLQDTMGKSGPPQIAALVLQAATAAAQSERDELALMIDYAVQLEDRDLAAKRPGLPMITAHEAAGDLWLQVYRYDEARRAYTTAAERIGVTPRITLGLARLAVRIDALATACKQYQSLVTSWKGTAPEPPELSEARMFLNNPACQGPTTPRP
;
A
#
# COMPACT_ATOMS: atom_id res chain seq x y z
N MET A 1 0.67 55.85 14.84
CA MET A 1 1.58 55.09 14.00
C MET A 1 2.01 53.82 14.75
N ALA A 2 1.20 52.77 14.73
CA ALA A 2 1.55 51.46 15.31
C ALA A 2 0.52 50.42 14.87
N THR A 3 0.51 50.06 13.59
CA THR A 3 -0.39 49.00 13.07
C THR A 3 0.17 48.41 11.78
N ALA A 4 1.37 47.82 11.82
CA ALA A 4 1.94 47.16 10.66
C ALA A 4 2.99 46.11 11.05
N LEU A 5 2.70 45.23 12.03
CA LEU A 5 3.66 44.16 12.39
C LEU A 5 2.98 42.83 12.79
N LEU A 6 1.77 42.52 12.29
CA LEU A 6 1.08 41.29 12.69
C LEU A 6 0.56 40.48 11.53
N VAL A 7 1.17 40.52 10.32
CA VAL A 7 0.68 39.78 9.15
C VAL A 7 1.75 38.89 8.51
N LEU A 8 2.92 38.74 9.11
CA LEU A 8 4.05 38.02 8.46
C LEU A 8 4.46 36.71 9.16
N VAL A 9 3.60 36.07 9.96
CA VAL A 9 3.92 34.81 10.67
C VAL A 9 3.11 33.59 10.17
N LEU A 10 2.20 33.74 9.22
CA LEU A 10 1.31 32.66 8.80
C LEU A 10 1.62 32.04 7.43
N ALA A 11 2.80 32.19 6.88
CA ALA A 11 3.16 31.63 5.56
C ALA A 11 4.49 30.86 5.57
N GLN A 12 4.99 30.40 6.70
CA GLN A 12 6.00 29.35 6.71
C GLN A 12 5.27 28.03 6.88
N GLY A 13 4.90 27.40 5.75
CA GLY A 13 4.57 25.97 5.76
C GLY A 13 5.69 25.26 6.53
N ALA A 14 5.35 24.59 7.63
CA ALA A 14 6.31 23.94 8.49
C ALA A 14 7.06 22.88 7.66
N GLN A 15 8.20 23.26 7.11
CA GLN A 15 9.10 22.33 6.43
C GLN A 15 9.56 21.32 7.48
N CYS A 16 9.45 20.04 7.15
CA CYS A 16 9.93 18.98 8.03
C CYS A 16 11.43 19.18 8.31
N SER A 17 11.84 18.95 9.54
CA SER A 17 13.27 18.96 9.88
C SER A 17 14.03 17.92 9.07
N PRO A 18 15.36 18.08 8.87
CA PRO A 18 16.17 17.07 8.20
C PRO A 18 16.05 15.68 8.84
N GLU A 19 15.91 15.62 10.17
CA GLU A 19 15.70 14.36 10.91
C GLU A 19 14.33 13.74 10.56
N ALA A 20 13.25 14.52 10.55
CA ALA A 20 11.94 14.04 10.15
C ALA A 20 11.91 13.56 8.70
N THR A 21 12.58 14.27 7.80
CA THR A 21 12.74 13.88 6.39
C THR A 21 13.48 12.55 6.26
N ALA A 22 14.54 12.34 7.05
CA ALA A 22 15.26 11.06 7.09
C ALA A 22 14.37 9.92 7.61
N LEU A 23 13.53 10.18 8.62
CA LEU A 23 12.55 9.20 9.12
C LEU A 23 11.50 8.83 8.06
N MET A 24 10.99 9.80 7.30
CA MET A 24 10.04 9.55 6.20
C MET A 24 10.68 8.73 5.08
N LYS A 25 11.94 9.02 4.72
CA LYS A 25 12.69 8.23 3.74
C LYS A 25 12.87 6.78 4.23
N ALA A 26 13.33 6.59 5.47
CA ALA A 26 13.48 5.27 6.06
C ALA A 26 12.16 4.51 6.16
N ALA A 27 11.04 5.21 6.38
CA ALA A 27 9.70 4.60 6.34
C ALA A 27 9.34 4.10 4.94
N SER A 28 9.61 4.90 3.90
CA SER A 28 9.35 4.49 2.50
C SER A 28 10.18 3.27 2.10
N GLU A 29 11.45 3.22 2.52
CA GLU A 29 12.31 2.05 2.29
C GLU A 29 11.76 0.79 2.99
N ARG A 30 11.25 0.91 4.23
CA ARG A 30 10.60 -0.21 4.94
C ARG A 30 9.31 -0.67 4.26
N ALA A 31 8.46 0.26 3.84
CA ALA A 31 7.23 -0.08 3.13
C ALA A 31 7.51 -0.81 1.82
N ALA A 32 8.55 -0.41 1.08
CA ALA A 32 8.98 -1.05 -0.16
C ALA A 32 9.42 -2.51 0.04
N VAL A 33 9.84 -2.86 1.26
CA VAL A 33 10.23 -4.22 1.66
C VAL A 33 9.18 -4.89 2.57
N PHE A 34 7.92 -4.53 2.41
CA PHE A 34 6.74 -5.09 3.11
C PHE A 34 6.65 -4.83 4.62
N ASP A 35 7.62 -4.16 5.23
CA ASP A 35 7.57 -3.81 6.65
C ASP A 35 6.69 -2.58 6.89
N LEU A 36 5.39 -2.76 6.72
CA LEU A 36 4.41 -1.68 6.92
C LEU A 36 4.33 -1.23 8.39
N ALA A 37 4.55 -2.13 9.34
CA ALA A 37 4.55 -1.79 10.77
C ALA A 37 5.75 -0.91 11.13
N GLY A 38 6.95 -1.27 10.67
CA GLY A 38 8.14 -0.45 10.84
C GLY A 38 8.06 0.88 10.09
N ALA A 39 7.45 0.90 8.89
CA ALA A 39 7.17 2.13 8.16
C ALA A 39 6.26 3.05 8.96
N LEU A 40 5.14 2.54 9.49
CA LEU A 40 4.21 3.28 10.33
C LEU A 40 4.90 3.87 11.56
N GLN A 41 5.73 3.08 12.26
CA GLN A 41 6.49 3.54 13.43
C GLN A 41 7.39 4.74 13.08
N ARG A 42 8.11 4.68 11.94
CA ARG A 42 8.98 5.78 11.47
C ARG A 42 8.19 7.03 11.11
N MET A 43 7.04 6.87 10.43
CA MET A 43 6.17 8.00 10.12
C MET A 43 5.60 8.65 11.39
N GLN A 44 5.19 7.84 12.38
CA GLN A 44 4.74 8.36 13.68
C GLN A 44 5.85 9.14 14.39
N ALA A 45 7.11 8.70 14.31
CA ALA A 45 8.24 9.44 14.86
C ALA A 45 8.44 10.78 14.14
N ALA A 46 8.29 10.83 12.81
CA ALA A 46 8.36 12.07 12.05
C ALA A 46 7.23 13.05 12.45
N VAL A 47 6.01 12.57 12.68
CA VAL A 47 4.91 13.42 13.19
C VAL A 47 5.26 13.97 14.58
N LYS A 48 5.80 13.14 15.49
CA LYS A 48 6.21 13.58 16.84
C LYS A 48 7.31 14.64 16.82
N SER A 49 8.17 14.65 15.79
CA SER A 49 9.17 15.68 15.58
C SER A 49 8.62 16.94 14.84
N GLY A 50 7.29 17.06 14.72
CA GLY A 50 6.62 18.22 14.17
C GLY A 50 6.40 18.23 12.65
N CYS A 51 6.69 17.13 11.94
CA CYS A 51 6.46 17.03 10.51
C CYS A 51 5.00 16.69 10.20
N THR A 52 4.22 17.68 9.79
CA THR A 52 2.80 17.52 9.46
C THR A 52 2.57 16.72 8.17
N GLU A 53 3.52 16.76 7.24
CA GLU A 53 3.46 16.00 5.98
C GLU A 53 3.43 14.48 6.21
N ALA A 54 3.97 14.00 7.33
CA ALA A 54 3.93 12.59 7.69
C ALA A 54 2.54 12.13 8.21
N MET A 55 1.59 13.03 8.44
CA MET A 55 0.27 12.69 8.99
C MET A 55 -0.54 11.83 8.02
N LEU A 56 -0.59 12.20 6.73
CA LEU A 56 -1.29 11.41 5.71
C LEU A 56 -0.77 9.96 5.63
N PRO A 57 0.54 9.71 5.48
CA PRO A 57 1.09 8.34 5.52
C PRO A 57 0.75 7.59 6.81
N VAL A 58 0.78 8.25 7.97
CA VAL A 58 0.42 7.61 9.25
C VAL A 58 -1.02 7.12 9.26
N LEU A 59 -1.96 7.98 8.89
CA LEU A 59 -3.39 7.63 8.88
C LEU A 59 -3.69 6.55 7.85
N TYR A 60 -3.10 6.67 6.67
CA TYR A 60 -3.29 5.71 5.59
C TYR A 60 -2.73 4.32 5.95
N LEU A 61 -1.46 4.24 6.39
CA LEU A 61 -0.85 2.95 6.78
C LEU A 61 -1.58 2.31 7.97
N ARG A 62 -1.97 3.11 8.97
CA ARG A 62 -2.75 2.60 10.11
C ARG A 62 -4.05 1.96 9.64
N GLY A 63 -4.80 2.68 8.80
CA GLY A 63 -6.06 2.18 8.24
C GLY A 63 -5.84 0.93 7.38
N TRP A 64 -4.83 0.91 6.51
CA TRP A 64 -4.53 -0.23 5.65
C TRP A 64 -4.15 -1.48 6.43
N ILE A 65 -3.27 -1.37 7.44
CA ILE A 65 -2.89 -2.48 8.30
C ILE A 65 -4.12 -3.01 9.04
N ALA A 66 -4.93 -2.11 9.62
CA ALA A 66 -6.14 -2.50 10.33
C ALA A 66 -7.18 -3.19 9.43
N ALA A 67 -7.37 -2.71 8.18
CA ALA A 67 -8.28 -3.34 7.23
C ALA A 67 -7.82 -4.75 6.85
N ARG A 68 -6.52 -4.95 6.65
CA ARG A 68 -5.95 -6.26 6.37
C ARG A 68 -6.12 -7.24 7.56
N ASP A 69 -5.97 -6.75 8.77
CA ASP A 69 -6.17 -7.55 9.98
C ASP A 69 -7.66 -7.85 10.20
N ALA A 70 -8.54 -6.87 9.97
CA ALA A 70 -10.00 -7.07 10.02
C ALA A 70 -10.47 -8.14 9.03
N TYR A 71 -9.95 -8.13 7.81
CA TYR A 71 -10.27 -9.18 6.81
C TYR A 71 -9.96 -10.58 7.33
N ARG A 72 -8.82 -10.78 7.99
CA ARG A 72 -8.39 -12.07 8.53
C ARG A 72 -9.34 -12.64 9.60
N VAL A 73 -10.07 -11.77 10.26
CA VAL A 73 -11.03 -12.14 11.34
C VAL A 73 -12.49 -11.97 10.91
N GLY A 74 -12.76 -11.81 9.60
CA GLY A 74 -14.11 -11.80 9.05
C GLY A 74 -14.81 -10.43 9.06
N GLY A 75 -14.09 -9.31 9.21
CA GLY A 75 -14.61 -7.95 8.98
C GLY A 75 -15.68 -7.50 9.97
N SER A 76 -15.60 -7.92 11.23
CA SER A 76 -16.59 -7.50 12.24
C SER A 76 -16.54 -5.97 12.48
N PRO A 77 -17.64 -5.34 12.93
CA PRO A 77 -17.67 -3.91 13.23
C PRO A 77 -16.56 -3.46 14.20
N GLU A 78 -16.23 -4.29 15.20
CA GLU A 78 -15.17 -4.00 16.17
C GLU A 78 -13.80 -4.00 15.49
N SER A 79 -13.54 -4.97 14.61
CA SER A 79 -12.25 -5.09 13.89
C SER A 79 -12.07 -3.96 12.88
N LEU A 80 -13.13 -3.41 12.33
CA LEU A 80 -13.13 -2.30 11.37
C LEU A 80 -13.04 -0.92 12.02
N ARG A 81 -13.30 -0.79 13.33
CA ARG A 81 -13.28 0.51 14.03
C ARG A 81 -12.01 1.33 13.79
N PRO A 82 -10.77 0.77 13.83
CA PRO A 82 -9.55 1.54 13.57
C PRO A 82 -9.46 2.06 12.13
N VAL A 83 -10.01 1.32 11.15
CA VAL A 83 -10.08 1.74 9.74
C VAL A 83 -11.00 2.95 9.62
N LEU A 84 -12.21 2.85 10.18
CA LEU A 84 -13.22 3.92 10.15
C LEU A 84 -12.73 5.19 10.84
N GLN A 85 -11.98 5.06 11.93
CA GLN A 85 -11.32 6.20 12.58
C GLN A 85 -10.27 6.87 11.68
N SER A 86 -9.47 6.09 10.95
CA SER A 86 -8.51 6.63 10.00
C SER A 86 -9.20 7.37 8.86
N ILE A 87 -10.30 6.81 8.30
CA ILE A 87 -11.11 7.45 7.25
C ILE A 87 -11.67 8.79 7.75
N ALA A 88 -12.35 8.78 8.90
CA ALA A 88 -12.93 9.98 9.48
C ALA A 88 -11.87 11.07 9.68
N THR A 89 -10.73 10.71 10.27
CA THR A 89 -9.65 11.68 10.50
C THR A 89 -9.09 12.24 9.19
N LEU A 90 -8.91 11.41 8.15
CA LEU A 90 -8.48 11.87 6.83
C LEU A 90 -9.45 12.90 6.24
N GLN A 91 -10.76 12.64 6.32
CA GLN A 91 -11.81 13.50 5.78
C GLN A 91 -11.97 14.81 6.56
N ASP A 92 -11.85 14.74 7.88
CA ASP A 92 -12.08 15.89 8.76
C ASP A 92 -10.88 16.83 8.85
N THR A 93 -9.65 16.28 8.86
CA THR A 93 -8.44 17.06 9.14
C THR A 93 -7.62 17.41 7.91
N MET A 94 -7.66 16.59 6.85
CA MET A 94 -6.79 16.73 5.69
C MET A 94 -7.52 17.17 4.42
N GLY A 95 -8.86 17.25 4.47
CA GLY A 95 -9.69 17.71 3.36
C GLY A 95 -10.21 16.59 2.48
N LYS A 96 -11.11 16.98 1.56
CA LYS A 96 -11.90 16.08 0.70
C LYS A 96 -11.42 16.09 -0.75
N SER A 97 -10.14 16.38 -1.00
CA SER A 97 -9.56 16.42 -2.35
C SER A 97 -8.10 15.96 -2.35
N GLY A 98 -7.62 15.51 -3.50
CA GLY A 98 -6.24 15.06 -3.69
C GLY A 98 -5.89 13.79 -2.91
N PRO A 99 -4.62 13.63 -2.50
CA PRO A 99 -4.15 12.41 -1.84
C PRO A 99 -4.95 11.97 -0.59
N PRO A 100 -5.44 12.87 0.29
CA PRO A 100 -6.29 12.45 1.41
C PRO A 100 -7.61 11.82 0.98
N GLN A 101 -8.24 12.34 -0.08
CA GLN A 101 -9.47 11.76 -0.66
C GLN A 101 -9.20 10.37 -1.22
N ILE A 102 -8.10 10.22 -1.98
CA ILE A 102 -7.70 8.92 -2.55
C ILE A 102 -7.46 7.92 -1.43
N ALA A 103 -6.72 8.31 -0.38
CA ALA A 103 -6.47 7.46 0.79
C ALA A 103 -7.75 7.01 1.48
N ALA A 104 -8.70 7.94 1.69
CA ALA A 104 -10.00 7.60 2.29
C ALA A 104 -10.78 6.61 1.44
N LEU A 105 -10.84 6.79 0.12
CA LEU A 105 -11.51 5.88 -0.82
C LEU A 105 -10.87 4.49 -0.82
N VAL A 106 -9.53 4.40 -0.84
CA VAL A 106 -8.83 3.10 -0.74
C VAL A 106 -9.16 2.39 0.56
N LEU A 107 -9.22 3.12 1.69
CA LEU A 107 -9.58 2.52 2.97
C LEU A 107 -11.07 2.11 3.03
N GLN A 108 -11.97 2.85 2.39
CA GLN A 108 -13.37 2.44 2.23
C GLN A 108 -13.49 1.17 1.40
N ALA A 109 -12.77 1.09 0.26
CA ALA A 109 -12.68 -0.12 -0.54
C ALA A 109 -12.12 -1.32 0.26
N ALA A 110 -11.10 -1.10 1.09
CA ALA A 110 -10.54 -2.14 1.95
C ALA A 110 -11.54 -2.59 3.05
N THR A 111 -12.37 -1.67 3.56
CA THR A 111 -13.47 -1.99 4.47
C THR A 111 -14.52 -2.87 3.79
N ALA A 112 -14.96 -2.48 2.59
CA ALA A 112 -15.92 -3.25 1.78
C ALA A 112 -15.37 -4.65 1.45
N ALA A 113 -14.08 -4.74 1.10
CA ALA A 113 -13.42 -6.03 0.86
C ALA A 113 -13.42 -6.93 2.11
N ALA A 114 -13.19 -6.36 3.30
CA ALA A 114 -13.24 -7.12 4.55
C ALA A 114 -14.64 -7.63 4.90
N GLN A 115 -15.68 -6.94 4.42
CA GLN A 115 -17.09 -7.30 4.59
C GLN A 115 -17.64 -8.13 3.42
N SER A 116 -16.81 -8.41 2.40
CA SER A 116 -17.20 -9.10 1.16
C SER A 116 -18.24 -8.34 0.31
N GLU A 117 -18.32 -7.02 0.47
CA GLU A 117 -19.22 -6.09 -0.26
C GLU A 117 -18.58 -5.68 -1.59
N ARG A 118 -18.72 -6.54 -2.61
CA ARG A 118 -17.99 -6.41 -3.87
C ARG A 118 -18.35 -5.18 -4.69
N ASP A 119 -19.62 -4.78 -4.68
CA ASP A 119 -20.10 -3.63 -5.47
C ASP A 119 -19.57 -2.32 -4.85
N GLU A 120 -19.57 -2.22 -3.53
CA GLU A 120 -19.00 -1.09 -2.80
C GLU A 120 -17.48 -1.03 -3.00
N LEU A 121 -16.80 -2.17 -2.90
CA LEU A 121 -15.37 -2.27 -3.23
C LEU A 121 -15.10 -1.72 -4.63
N ALA A 122 -15.85 -2.18 -5.66
CA ALA A 122 -15.67 -1.74 -7.04
C ALA A 122 -15.82 -0.22 -7.15
N LEU A 123 -16.91 0.33 -6.62
CA LEU A 123 -17.19 1.75 -6.68
C LEU A 123 -16.08 2.61 -6.07
N MET A 124 -15.63 2.23 -4.86
CA MET A 124 -14.63 3.01 -4.13
C MET A 124 -13.24 2.89 -4.74
N ILE A 125 -12.82 1.68 -5.14
CA ILE A 125 -11.48 1.49 -5.67
C ILE A 125 -11.32 2.05 -7.08
N ASP A 126 -12.33 1.91 -7.94
CA ASP A 126 -12.31 2.47 -9.28
C ASP A 126 -12.24 4.00 -9.24
N TYR A 127 -12.97 4.61 -8.31
CA TYR A 127 -12.91 6.07 -8.14
C TYR A 127 -11.55 6.52 -7.58
N ALA A 128 -10.97 5.79 -6.62
CA ALA A 128 -9.63 6.08 -6.11
C ALA A 128 -8.56 6.02 -7.22
N VAL A 129 -8.60 4.99 -8.07
CA VAL A 129 -7.69 4.82 -9.21
C VAL A 129 -7.85 5.96 -10.23
N GLN A 130 -9.09 6.36 -10.58
CA GLN A 130 -9.34 7.48 -11.48
C GLN A 130 -8.79 8.81 -10.94
N LEU A 131 -8.91 9.04 -9.62
CA LEU A 131 -8.35 10.23 -8.99
C LEU A 131 -6.81 10.21 -9.02
N GLU A 132 -6.21 9.06 -8.72
CA GLU A 132 -4.75 8.90 -8.77
C GLU A 132 -4.21 9.08 -10.18
N ASP A 133 -4.85 8.51 -11.21
CA ASP A 133 -4.48 8.71 -12.62
C ASP A 133 -4.51 10.19 -13.01
N ARG A 134 -5.54 10.92 -12.58
CA ARG A 134 -5.64 12.37 -12.82
C ARG A 134 -4.52 13.14 -12.14
N ASP A 135 -4.16 12.76 -10.91
CA ASP A 135 -3.07 13.41 -10.19
C ASP A 135 -1.72 13.10 -10.82
N LEU A 136 -1.47 11.86 -11.24
CA LEU A 136 -0.26 11.48 -11.96
C LEU A 136 -0.14 12.22 -13.30
N ALA A 137 -1.22 12.33 -14.07
CA ALA A 137 -1.24 13.08 -15.33
C ALA A 137 -0.93 14.57 -15.10
N ALA A 138 -1.38 15.14 -13.98
CA ALA A 138 -1.10 16.51 -13.56
C ALA A 138 0.26 16.67 -12.87
N LYS A 139 1.09 15.61 -12.82
CA LYS A 139 2.39 15.56 -12.11
C LYS A 139 2.27 15.93 -10.63
N ARG A 140 1.13 15.63 -10.02
CA ARG A 140 0.95 15.75 -8.57
C ARG A 140 1.39 14.46 -7.88
N PRO A 141 1.82 14.51 -6.62
CA PRO A 141 2.19 13.31 -5.89
C PRO A 141 0.98 12.39 -5.73
N GLY A 142 1.17 11.10 -6.01
CA GLY A 142 0.20 10.05 -5.71
C GLY A 142 0.16 9.69 -4.23
N LEU A 143 -0.49 8.57 -3.90
CA LEU A 143 -0.49 8.05 -2.54
C LEU A 143 0.91 7.63 -2.09
N PRO A 144 1.29 7.95 -0.86
CA PRO A 144 2.54 7.49 -0.31
C PRO A 144 2.49 5.98 -0.03
N MET A 145 3.54 5.26 -0.39
CA MET A 145 3.86 3.87 -0.01
C MET A 145 3.00 2.78 -0.63
N ILE A 146 1.69 2.93 -0.76
CA ILE A 146 0.78 2.01 -1.41
C ILE A 146 -0.11 2.84 -2.33
N THR A 147 0.04 2.68 -3.62
CA THR A 147 -0.76 3.40 -4.61
C THR A 147 -2.18 2.83 -4.68
N ALA A 148 -3.14 3.61 -5.21
CA ALA A 148 -4.49 3.10 -5.42
C ALA A 148 -4.50 1.93 -6.41
N HIS A 149 -3.62 1.96 -7.41
CA HIS A 149 -3.43 0.86 -8.37
C HIS A 149 -2.94 -0.43 -7.71
N GLU A 150 -1.94 -0.37 -6.82
CA GLU A 150 -1.47 -1.54 -6.07
C GLU A 150 -2.54 -2.07 -5.12
N ALA A 151 -3.21 -1.16 -4.41
CA ALA A 151 -4.31 -1.50 -3.51
C ALA A 151 -5.46 -2.21 -4.25
N ALA A 152 -5.81 -1.74 -5.47
CA ALA A 152 -6.82 -2.38 -6.30
C ALA A 152 -6.47 -3.85 -6.58
N GLY A 153 -5.23 -4.13 -6.98
CA GLY A 153 -4.76 -5.51 -7.19
C GLY A 153 -4.89 -6.37 -5.95
N ASP A 154 -4.42 -5.87 -4.81
CA ASP A 154 -4.47 -6.58 -3.54
C ASP A 154 -5.93 -6.87 -3.09
N LEU A 155 -6.83 -5.89 -3.21
CA LEU A 155 -8.22 -6.01 -2.78
C LEU A 155 -9.04 -6.94 -3.69
N TRP A 156 -8.85 -6.86 -5.01
CA TRP A 156 -9.51 -7.79 -5.94
C TRP A 156 -9.04 -9.22 -5.74
N LEU A 157 -7.74 -9.44 -5.49
CA LEU A 157 -7.19 -10.76 -5.18
C LEU A 157 -7.80 -11.30 -3.87
N GLN A 158 -7.97 -10.45 -2.88
CA GLN A 158 -8.54 -10.78 -1.57
C GLN A 158 -9.98 -11.29 -1.67
N VAL A 159 -10.81 -10.69 -2.54
CA VAL A 159 -12.21 -11.11 -2.75
C VAL A 159 -12.39 -12.11 -3.89
N TYR A 160 -11.31 -12.76 -4.32
CA TYR A 160 -11.29 -13.83 -5.32
C TYR A 160 -11.74 -13.38 -6.73
N ARG A 161 -11.58 -12.11 -7.07
CA ARG A 161 -11.84 -11.56 -8.40
C ARG A 161 -10.54 -11.51 -9.20
N TYR A 162 -10.13 -12.69 -9.70
CA TYR A 162 -8.78 -12.89 -10.25
C TYR A 162 -8.53 -12.15 -11.56
N ASP A 163 -9.54 -11.98 -12.41
CA ASP A 163 -9.40 -11.22 -13.65
C ASP A 163 -9.25 -9.72 -13.38
N GLU A 164 -10.00 -9.19 -12.42
CA GLU A 164 -9.89 -7.81 -11.96
C GLU A 164 -8.53 -7.57 -11.28
N ALA A 165 -8.10 -8.49 -10.43
CA ALA A 165 -6.79 -8.42 -9.80
C ALA A 165 -5.65 -8.39 -10.84
N ARG A 166 -5.73 -9.25 -11.86
CA ARG A 166 -4.76 -9.29 -12.95
C ARG A 166 -4.71 -7.96 -13.70
N ARG A 167 -5.87 -7.42 -14.10
CA ARG A 167 -5.94 -6.14 -14.77
C ARG A 167 -5.37 -5.02 -13.91
N ALA A 168 -5.74 -4.96 -12.64
CA ALA A 168 -5.25 -3.94 -11.72
C ALA A 168 -3.72 -3.99 -11.56
N TYR A 169 -3.12 -5.16 -11.31
CA TYR A 169 -1.67 -5.27 -11.22
C TYR A 169 -0.94 -4.97 -12.53
N THR A 170 -1.51 -5.35 -13.69
CA THR A 170 -0.94 -5.01 -15.00
C THR A 170 -0.94 -3.51 -15.21
N THR A 171 -2.07 -2.86 -14.97
CA THR A 171 -2.19 -1.40 -15.06
C THR A 171 -1.26 -0.70 -14.06
N ALA A 172 -1.16 -1.20 -12.83
CA ALA A 172 -0.21 -0.68 -11.86
C ALA A 172 1.23 -0.74 -12.39
N ALA A 173 1.67 -1.88 -12.93
CA ALA A 173 3.00 -2.04 -13.51
C ALA A 173 3.27 -1.07 -14.67
N GLU A 174 2.27 -0.79 -15.49
CA GLU A 174 2.36 0.17 -16.61
C GLU A 174 2.43 1.63 -16.13
N ARG A 175 1.70 1.98 -15.05
CA ARG A 175 1.58 3.36 -14.57
C ARG A 175 2.72 3.79 -13.65
N ILE A 176 3.13 2.91 -12.75
CA ILE A 176 4.08 3.22 -11.69
C ILE A 176 5.36 2.37 -11.74
N GLY A 177 5.45 1.45 -12.70
CA GLY A 177 6.54 0.47 -12.80
C GLY A 177 6.31 -0.78 -11.94
N VAL A 178 7.16 -1.77 -12.16
CA VAL A 178 7.09 -3.05 -11.41
C VAL A 178 7.71 -2.86 -10.03
N THR A 179 6.88 -2.98 -9.00
CA THR A 179 7.30 -2.93 -7.59
C THR A 179 7.37 -4.35 -6.99
N PRO A 180 8.06 -4.55 -5.85
CA PRO A 180 8.01 -5.83 -5.13
C PRO A 180 6.58 -6.23 -4.76
N ARG A 181 5.70 -5.27 -4.44
CA ARG A 181 4.29 -5.51 -4.12
C ARG A 181 3.53 -6.07 -5.32
N ILE A 182 3.68 -5.45 -6.48
CA ILE A 182 3.06 -5.93 -7.74
C ILE A 182 3.57 -7.33 -8.08
N THR A 183 4.89 -7.56 -7.97
CA THR A 183 5.49 -8.88 -8.23
C THR A 183 4.92 -9.95 -7.30
N LEU A 184 4.81 -9.66 -6.01
CA LEU A 184 4.20 -10.57 -5.04
C LEU A 184 2.72 -10.82 -5.33
N GLY A 185 1.96 -9.76 -5.64
CA GLY A 185 0.54 -9.86 -6.00
C GLY A 185 0.31 -10.76 -7.21
N LEU A 186 1.10 -10.57 -8.27
CA LEU A 186 1.07 -11.42 -9.46
C LEU A 186 1.49 -12.87 -9.18
N ALA A 187 2.46 -13.09 -8.27
CA ALA A 187 2.85 -14.43 -7.84
C ALA A 187 1.69 -15.14 -7.13
N ARG A 188 1.08 -14.48 -6.15
CA ARG A 188 -0.08 -15.00 -5.41
C ARG A 188 -1.27 -15.25 -6.33
N LEU A 189 -1.55 -14.34 -7.26
CA LEU A 189 -2.59 -14.52 -8.28
C LEU A 189 -2.32 -15.76 -9.11
N ALA A 190 -1.08 -15.92 -9.60
CA ALA A 190 -0.70 -17.11 -10.42
C ALA A 190 -0.90 -18.42 -9.65
N VAL A 191 -0.64 -18.44 -8.34
CA VAL A 191 -0.95 -19.60 -7.48
C VAL A 191 -2.47 -19.86 -7.43
N ARG A 192 -3.28 -18.82 -7.31
CA ARG A 192 -4.75 -18.95 -7.21
C ARG A 192 -5.42 -19.46 -8.47
N ILE A 193 -4.82 -19.19 -9.63
CA ILE A 193 -5.32 -19.67 -10.94
C ILE A 193 -4.55 -20.89 -11.47
N ASP A 194 -3.80 -21.56 -10.63
CA ASP A 194 -3.00 -22.75 -10.94
C ASP A 194 -1.95 -22.57 -12.05
N ALA A 195 -1.49 -21.34 -12.25
CA ALA A 195 -0.43 -21.01 -13.21
C ALA A 195 0.97 -21.16 -12.56
N LEU A 196 1.32 -22.36 -12.12
CA LEU A 196 2.48 -22.64 -11.27
C LEU A 196 3.81 -22.15 -11.86
N ALA A 197 4.04 -22.35 -13.17
CA ALA A 197 5.26 -21.88 -13.83
C ALA A 197 5.41 -20.35 -13.73
N THR A 198 4.29 -19.62 -13.88
CA THR A 198 4.27 -18.14 -13.70
C THR A 198 4.52 -17.76 -12.25
N ALA A 199 3.90 -18.47 -11.30
CA ALA A 199 4.13 -18.25 -9.87
C ALA A 199 5.62 -18.44 -9.50
N CYS A 200 6.25 -19.53 -9.95
CA CYS A 200 7.68 -19.80 -9.73
C CYS A 200 8.54 -18.64 -10.26
N LYS A 201 8.27 -18.16 -11.48
CA LYS A 201 9.01 -17.08 -12.10
C LYS A 201 8.88 -15.77 -11.28
N GLN A 202 7.67 -15.43 -10.84
CA GLN A 202 7.42 -14.20 -10.08
C GLN A 202 8.06 -14.29 -8.69
N TYR A 203 7.90 -15.40 -7.97
CA TYR A 203 8.56 -15.56 -6.67
C TYR A 203 10.09 -15.59 -6.79
N GLN A 204 10.65 -16.21 -7.84
CA GLN A 204 12.08 -16.17 -8.11
C GLN A 204 12.57 -14.74 -8.36
N SER A 205 11.82 -13.96 -9.15
CA SER A 205 12.11 -12.53 -9.39
C SER A 205 12.11 -11.74 -8.08
N LEU A 206 11.11 -11.95 -7.22
CA LEU A 206 11.03 -11.29 -5.91
C LEU A 206 12.25 -11.61 -5.04
N VAL A 207 12.62 -12.89 -4.90
CA VAL A 207 13.76 -13.34 -4.09
C VAL A 207 15.08 -12.80 -4.65
N THR A 208 15.24 -12.80 -5.98
CA THR A 208 16.48 -12.34 -6.64
C THR A 208 16.63 -10.81 -6.54
N SER A 209 15.54 -10.07 -6.65
CA SER A 209 15.56 -8.60 -6.54
C SER A 209 15.66 -8.08 -5.12
N TRP A 210 15.48 -8.95 -4.12
CA TRP A 210 15.52 -8.58 -2.72
C TRP A 210 16.90 -8.08 -2.30
N LYS A 211 16.95 -6.85 -1.80
CA LYS A 211 18.17 -6.20 -1.29
C LYS A 211 18.01 -5.71 0.16
N GLY A 212 16.94 -6.16 0.83
CA GLY A 212 16.65 -5.75 2.19
C GLY A 212 17.57 -6.40 3.22
N THR A 213 17.64 -5.78 4.38
CA THR A 213 18.37 -6.28 5.54
C THR A 213 17.46 -7.16 6.43
N ALA A 214 18.05 -7.95 7.29
CA ALA A 214 17.31 -8.71 8.31
C ALA A 214 16.56 -7.75 9.29
N PRO A 215 15.41 -8.18 9.84
CA PRO A 215 14.80 -9.49 9.65
C PRO A 215 14.07 -9.63 8.29
N GLU A 216 14.07 -10.85 7.76
CA GLU A 216 13.37 -11.19 6.52
C GLU A 216 11.85 -11.05 6.73
N PRO A 217 11.12 -10.34 5.82
CA PRO A 217 9.67 -10.21 5.95
C PRO A 217 8.97 -11.53 5.61
N PRO A 218 7.76 -11.76 6.17
CA PRO A 218 6.97 -12.97 5.91
C PRO A 218 6.72 -13.22 4.43
N GLU A 219 6.58 -12.17 3.63
CA GLU A 219 6.36 -12.23 2.20
C GLU A 219 7.54 -12.87 1.43
N LEU A 220 8.76 -12.63 1.90
CA LEU A 220 9.93 -13.26 1.30
C LEU A 220 10.10 -14.72 1.75
N SER A 221 9.79 -15.00 3.01
CA SER A 221 9.70 -16.38 3.52
C SER A 221 8.66 -17.20 2.76
N GLU A 222 7.48 -16.61 2.48
CA GLU A 222 6.45 -17.21 1.60
C GLU A 222 7.03 -17.57 0.23
N ALA A 223 7.72 -16.60 -0.40
CA ALA A 223 8.31 -16.79 -1.71
C ALA A 223 9.34 -17.95 -1.73
N ARG A 224 10.24 -18.00 -0.74
CA ARG A 224 11.22 -19.08 -0.59
C ARG A 224 10.56 -20.44 -0.35
N MET A 225 9.56 -20.47 0.51
CA MET A 225 8.80 -21.72 0.76
C MET A 225 8.12 -22.23 -0.51
N PHE A 226 7.51 -21.34 -1.30
CA PHE A 226 6.87 -21.71 -2.56
C PHE A 226 7.89 -22.26 -3.57
N LEU A 227 9.07 -21.64 -3.68
CA LEU A 227 10.14 -22.08 -4.58
C LEU A 227 10.72 -23.46 -4.25
N ASN A 228 10.52 -23.98 -3.02
CA ASN A 228 10.84 -25.36 -2.68
C ASN A 228 9.84 -26.38 -3.29
N ASN A 229 8.74 -25.93 -3.90
CA ASN A 229 7.82 -26.82 -4.59
C ASN A 229 8.53 -27.50 -5.79
N PRO A 230 8.40 -28.84 -5.97
CA PRO A 230 8.98 -29.55 -7.10
C PRO A 230 8.63 -28.95 -8.46
N ALA A 231 7.45 -28.34 -8.60
CA ALA A 231 7.03 -27.63 -9.82
C ALA A 231 7.94 -26.45 -10.19
N CYS A 232 8.68 -25.87 -9.22
CA CYS A 232 9.61 -24.77 -9.45
C CYS A 232 11.05 -25.22 -9.68
N GLN A 233 11.37 -26.50 -9.44
CA GLN A 233 12.76 -26.99 -9.48
C GLN A 233 13.22 -27.46 -10.87
N GLY A 234 12.33 -27.38 -11.87
CA GLY A 234 12.61 -27.90 -13.22
C GLY A 234 12.69 -29.44 -13.28
N PRO A 235 12.76 -30.04 -14.46
CA PRO A 235 12.96 -31.46 -14.56
C PRO A 235 14.32 -31.81 -13.94
N THR A 236 14.31 -32.55 -12.85
CA THR A 236 15.53 -33.20 -12.34
C THR A 236 16.04 -34.12 -13.43
N THR A 237 17.05 -33.69 -14.18
CA THR A 237 17.81 -34.61 -15.04
C THR A 237 18.29 -35.76 -14.15
N PRO A 238 17.94 -37.03 -14.46
CA PRO A 238 18.50 -38.12 -13.70
C PRO A 238 20.03 -38.01 -13.82
N ARG A 239 20.72 -37.93 -12.69
CA ARG A 239 22.18 -38.07 -12.70
C ARG A 239 22.55 -39.40 -13.31
N PRO A 240 23.49 -39.42 -14.29
CA PRO A 240 23.98 -40.65 -14.87
C PRO A 240 24.65 -41.56 -13.85
#